data_c8ecf6ed7e245656cab7d3168199a4cc
#
_entry.id   c8ecf6ed7e245656cab7d3168199a4cc
#
_cell.length_a   1.000
_cell.length_b   1.000
_cell.length_c   1.000
_cell.angle_alpha   90.00
_cell.angle_beta   90.00
_cell.angle_gamma   90.00
#
_symmetry.space_group_name_H-M   'P 1'
#
loop_
_entity.id
_entity.type
_entity.pdbx_description
1 polymer ?
#
loop_
_entity_poly.entity_id
_entity_poly.type
_entity_poly.pdbx_seq_one_letter_code
_entity_poly.pdbx_strand_id
1 'polypeptide(L)'
;MAQAIWQQCLACLQDELPSQQFNTWIRPLNVNENGRVIQLVAPNRFVQDWVRDKYFSRIRELVADYATDATQDVELVVASSALSSQ
;
A
#
# COMPACT_ATOMS: atom_id res chain seq x y z
N MET A 1 -7.60 -8.30 9.90
CA MET A 1 -6.29 -7.80 10.19
C MET A 1 -5.63 -7.24 8.97
N ALA A 2 -5.19 -6.01 9.05
CA ALA A 2 -4.68 -5.31 7.88
C ALA A 2 -3.46 -5.98 7.29
N GLN A 3 -2.58 -6.52 8.13
CA GLN A 3 -1.37 -7.14 7.63
C GLN A 3 -1.65 -8.40 6.84
N ALA A 4 -2.64 -9.17 7.25
CA ALA A 4 -2.99 -10.36 6.50
C ALA A 4 -3.53 -10.00 5.12
N ILE A 5 -4.36 -8.96 5.06
CA ILE A 5 -4.89 -8.48 3.79
C ILE A 5 -3.75 -7.98 2.91
N TRP A 6 -2.83 -7.20 3.50
CA TRP A 6 -1.72 -6.64 2.75
C TRP A 6 -0.80 -7.73 2.21
N GLN A 7 -0.57 -8.78 3.00
CA GLN A 7 0.26 -9.88 2.53
C GLN A 7 -0.35 -10.54 1.30
N GLN A 8 -1.65 -10.69 1.27
CA GLN A 8 -2.30 -11.26 0.10
C GLN A 8 -2.20 -10.31 -1.10
N CYS A 9 -2.33 -9.02 -0.86
CA CYS A 9 -2.15 -8.04 -1.91
C CYS A 9 -0.73 -8.10 -2.47
N LEU A 10 0.25 -8.23 -1.59
CA LEU A 10 1.64 -8.33 -2.02
C LEU A 10 1.86 -9.53 -2.91
N ALA A 11 1.27 -10.66 -2.54
CA ALA A 11 1.42 -11.86 -3.36
C ALA A 11 0.85 -11.66 -4.75
N CYS A 12 -0.31 -11.02 -4.84
CA CYS A 12 -0.91 -10.73 -6.13
C CYS A 12 -0.07 -9.76 -6.95
N LEU A 13 0.40 -8.71 -6.31
CA LEU A 13 1.22 -7.72 -7.00
C LEU A 13 2.53 -8.31 -7.47
N GLN A 14 3.11 -9.18 -6.66
CA GLN A 14 4.36 -9.83 -7.04
C GLN A 14 4.17 -10.68 -8.29
N ASP A 15 3.01 -11.28 -8.42
CA ASP A 15 2.70 -12.11 -9.56
C ASP A 15 2.38 -11.27 -10.81
N GLU A 16 1.78 -10.11 -10.61
CA GLU A 16 1.37 -9.26 -11.72
C GLU A 16 2.49 -8.38 -12.25
N LEU A 17 3.37 -7.94 -11.38
CA LEU A 17 4.41 -6.98 -11.74
C LEU A 17 5.75 -7.66 -11.97
N PRO A 18 6.59 -7.08 -12.84
CA PRO A 18 7.98 -7.56 -12.95
C PRO A 18 8.67 -7.44 -11.60
N SER A 19 9.55 -8.38 -11.31
CA SER A 19 10.27 -8.40 -10.03
C SER A 19 10.93 -7.07 -9.74
N GLN A 20 11.52 -6.48 -10.74
CA GLN A 20 12.24 -5.22 -10.58
C GLN A 20 11.32 -4.11 -10.11
N GLN A 21 10.14 -4.01 -10.72
CA GLN A 21 9.20 -2.98 -10.33
C GLN A 21 8.61 -3.24 -8.95
N PHE A 22 8.30 -4.47 -8.68
CA PHE A 22 7.78 -4.83 -7.38
C PHE A 22 8.79 -4.49 -6.27
N ASN A 23 10.05 -4.87 -6.48
CA ASN A 23 11.08 -4.62 -5.48
C ASN A 23 11.37 -3.13 -5.30
N THR A 24 11.25 -2.36 -6.37
CA THR A 24 11.56 -0.93 -6.31
C THR A 24 10.44 -0.12 -5.67
N TRP A 25 9.20 -0.45 -5.97
CA TRP A 25 8.07 0.41 -5.61
C TRP A 25 7.18 -0.15 -4.52
N ILE A 26 6.99 -1.44 -4.49
CA ILE A 26 6.03 -2.05 -3.59
C ILE A 26 6.68 -2.53 -2.29
N ARG A 27 7.82 -3.19 -2.40
CA ARG A 27 8.49 -3.73 -1.22
C ARG A 27 8.88 -2.68 -0.19
N PRO A 28 9.30 -1.46 -0.61
CA PRO A 28 9.64 -0.44 0.39
C PRO A 28 8.45 0.07 1.18
N LEU A 29 7.24 -0.22 0.75
CA LEU A 29 6.06 0.25 1.46
C LEU A 29 5.89 -0.47 2.78
N ASN A 30 5.59 0.28 3.82
CA ASN A 30 5.19 -0.27 5.10
C ASN A 30 3.69 -0.14 5.25
N VAL A 31 3.11 -0.98 6.09
CA VAL A 31 1.68 -0.93 6.31
C VAL A 31 1.40 -0.72 7.79
N ASN A 32 0.49 0.20 8.07
CA ASN A 32 0.00 0.43 9.43
C ASN A 32 -1.49 0.21 9.44
N GLU A 33 -1.95 -0.40 10.50
CA GLU A 33 -3.37 -0.59 10.70
C GLU A 33 -3.89 0.55 11.57
N ASN A 34 -4.88 1.26 11.07
CA ASN A 34 -5.42 2.39 11.78
C ASN A 34 -6.94 2.32 11.70
N GLY A 35 -7.53 1.53 12.59
CA GLY A 35 -8.96 1.30 12.56
C GLY A 35 -9.36 0.58 11.29
N ARG A 36 -10.20 1.21 10.50
CA ARG A 36 -10.65 0.62 9.26
C ARG A 36 -9.82 1.02 8.06
N VAL A 37 -8.72 1.71 8.30
CA VAL A 37 -7.88 2.22 7.24
C VAL A 37 -6.59 1.44 7.24
N ILE A 38 -6.20 0.94 6.07
CA ILE A 38 -4.88 0.38 5.86
C ILE A 38 -4.01 1.52 5.36
N GLN A 39 -3.05 1.92 6.17
CA GLN A 39 -2.19 3.04 5.83
C GLN A 39 -0.89 2.51 5.26
N LEU A 40 -0.63 2.83 4.02
CA LEU A 40 0.60 2.46 3.36
C LEU A 40 1.57 3.63 3.49
N VAL A 41 2.76 3.33 3.98
CA VAL A 41 3.77 4.35 4.24
C VAL A 41 4.92 4.19 3.25
N ALA A 42 5.07 5.16 2.38
CA ALA A 42 6.18 5.18 1.43
C ALA A 42 7.42 5.78 2.07
N PRO A 43 8.61 5.32 1.69
CA PRO A 43 9.84 5.84 2.28
C PRO A 43 10.14 7.27 1.88
N ASN A 44 9.63 7.70 0.74
CA ASN A 44 9.82 9.08 0.30
C ASN A 44 8.70 9.44 -0.66
N ARG A 45 8.67 10.72 -1.02
CA ARG A 45 7.61 11.24 -1.85
C ARG A 45 7.64 10.69 -3.27
N PHE A 46 8.81 10.39 -3.74
CA PHE A 46 8.98 9.86 -5.08
C PHE A 46 8.27 8.51 -5.22
N VAL A 47 8.47 7.64 -4.25
CA VAL A 47 7.79 6.35 -4.22
C VAL A 47 6.28 6.56 -4.07
N GLN A 48 5.89 7.48 -3.18
CA GLN A 48 4.48 7.75 -2.98
C GLN A 48 3.80 8.18 -4.28
N ASP A 49 4.41 9.12 -5.00
CA ASP A 49 3.81 9.62 -6.23
C ASP A 49 3.69 8.52 -7.27
N TRP A 50 4.71 7.72 -7.41
CA TRP A 50 4.71 6.64 -8.40
C TRP A 50 3.66 5.60 -8.06
N VAL A 51 3.62 5.17 -6.81
CA VAL A 51 2.68 4.15 -6.39
C VAL A 51 1.25 4.66 -6.54
N ARG A 52 1.02 5.90 -6.12
CA ARG A 52 -0.32 6.48 -6.22
C ARG A 52 -0.79 6.57 -7.68
N ASP A 53 0.13 6.91 -8.56
CA ASP A 53 -0.21 7.12 -9.95
C ASP A 53 -0.39 5.81 -10.72
N LYS A 54 0.43 4.81 -10.38
CA LYS A 54 0.48 3.58 -11.17
C LYS A 54 -0.21 2.39 -10.50
N TYR A 55 -0.14 2.30 -9.19
CA TYR A 55 -0.55 1.08 -8.51
C TYR A 55 -1.68 1.25 -7.51
N PHE A 56 -1.97 2.47 -7.10
CA PHE A 56 -2.90 2.68 -6.01
C PHE A 56 -4.29 2.15 -6.33
N SER A 57 -4.77 2.36 -7.55
CA SER A 57 -6.07 1.83 -7.95
C SER A 57 -6.11 0.32 -7.84
N ARG A 58 -5.04 -0.33 -8.27
CA ARG A 58 -4.98 -1.78 -8.22
C ARG A 58 -4.91 -2.27 -6.78
N ILE A 59 -4.14 -1.57 -5.94
CA ILE A 59 -4.06 -1.91 -4.53
C ILE A 59 -5.42 -1.80 -3.88
N ARG A 60 -6.17 -0.77 -4.17
CA ARG A 60 -7.50 -0.61 -3.62
C ARG A 60 -8.43 -1.73 -4.05
N GLU A 61 -8.33 -2.14 -5.30
CA GLU A 61 -9.13 -3.27 -5.78
C GLU A 61 -8.80 -4.55 -5.02
N LEU A 62 -7.52 -4.80 -4.84
CA LEU A 62 -7.10 -6.01 -4.13
C LEU A 62 -7.54 -5.99 -2.68
N VAL A 63 -7.42 -4.85 -2.03
CA VAL A 63 -7.87 -4.72 -0.65
C VAL A 63 -9.38 -4.99 -0.57
N ALA A 64 -10.13 -4.46 -1.50
CA ALA A 64 -11.57 -4.67 -1.50
C ALA A 64 -11.90 -6.15 -1.72
N ASP A 65 -11.11 -6.83 -2.53
CA ASP A 65 -11.34 -8.25 -2.79
C ASP A 65 -11.07 -9.12 -1.57
N TYR A 66 -10.00 -8.80 -0.84
CA TYR A 66 -9.59 -9.64 0.27
C TYR A 66 -10.20 -9.22 1.59
N ALA A 67 -10.62 -7.98 1.72
CA ALA A 67 -11.27 -7.52 2.93
C ALA A 67 -12.70 -8.00 2.96
N THR A 68 -13.09 -8.58 4.08
CA THR A 68 -14.48 -8.99 4.24
C THR A 68 -15.36 -7.82 4.65
N ASP A 69 -14.76 -6.76 5.12
CA ASP A 69 -15.47 -5.58 5.56
C ASP A 69 -15.47 -4.55 4.43
N ALA A 70 -16.64 -4.24 3.92
CA ALA A 70 -16.79 -3.33 2.81
C ALA A 70 -16.35 -1.91 3.15
N THR A 71 -16.17 -1.61 4.43
CA THR A 71 -15.75 -0.28 4.85
C THR A 71 -14.24 -0.14 4.94
N GLN A 72 -13.50 -1.19 4.61
CA GLN A 72 -12.05 -1.12 4.63
C GLN A 72 -11.56 -0.12 3.61
N ASP A 73 -10.68 0.77 4.02
CA ASP A 73 -10.16 1.82 3.16
C ASP A 73 -8.65 1.77 3.12
N VAL A 74 -8.06 2.44 2.15
CA VAL A 74 -6.62 2.46 1.95
C VAL A 74 -6.14 3.89 1.86
N GLU A 75 -5.05 4.18 2.56
CA GLU A 75 -4.45 5.51 2.57
C GLU A 75 -2.97 5.37 2.24
N LEU A 76 -2.43 6.31 1.48
CA LEU A 76 -1.03 6.30 1.10
C LEU A 76 -0.36 7.57 1.61
N VAL A 77 0.63 7.41 2.47
CA VAL A 77 1.32 8.53 3.08
C VAL A 77 2.82 8.37 2.91
N VAL A 78 3.56 9.42 3.26
CA VAL A 78 5.02 9.43 3.19
C VAL A 78 5.57 9.48 4.60
N ALA A 79 6.53 8.62 4.88
CA ALA A 79 7.11 8.55 6.22
C ALA A 79 7.74 9.88 6.65
N SER A 80 8.50 10.49 5.76
CA SER A 80 9.16 11.74 6.10
C SER A 80 8.15 12.85 6.34
N SER A 81 7.07 12.83 5.60
CA SER A 81 6.01 13.81 5.79
C SER A 81 5.38 13.68 7.16
N ALA A 82 5.17 12.48 7.58
CA ALA A 82 4.60 12.23 8.89
C ALA A 82 5.51 12.74 9.99
N LEU A 83 6.80 12.62 9.79
CA LEU A 83 7.74 13.08 10.79
C LEU A 83 7.85 14.58 10.79
N SER A 84 7.82 15.18 9.64
CA SER A 84 8.05 16.61 9.57
C SER A 84 6.81 17.42 9.85
N SER A 85 5.68 16.79 9.88
CA SER A 85 4.46 17.54 10.08
C SER A 85 4.30 17.98 11.49
N GLN A 86 5.15 17.61 12.26
CA GLN A 86 5.08 18.03 13.51
C GLN A 86 5.27 19.18 13.84
#